data_bfd215492b4ab6b520ce634985d09a01
#
_entry.id   bfd215492b4ab6b520ce634985d09a01
#
_cell.length_a   1.000
_cell.length_b   1.000
_cell.length_c   1.000
_cell.angle_alpha   90.00
_cell.angle_beta   90.00
_cell.angle_gamma   90.00
#
_symmetry.space_group_name_H-M   'P 1'
#
loop_
_entity.id
_entity.type
_entity.pdbx_description
1 polymer ?
#
loop_
_entity_poly.entity_id
_entity_poly.type
_entity_poly.pdbx_seq_one_letter_code
_entity_poly.pdbx_strand_id
1 'polypeptide(L)' 'MKWTIENFPMEMQALPAIVREKAIEIANRMKKEKSVNELAIVEEAIRQAEEWFLNKEK' A
#
# COMPACT_ATOMS: atom_id res chain seq x y z
N MET A 1 14.06 -5.27 0.29
CA MET A 1 13.41 -5.49 -0.99
C MET A 1 12.13 -4.69 -1.09
N LYS A 2 11.86 -4.18 -2.27
CA LYS A 2 10.74 -3.27 -2.48
C LYS A 2 9.61 -3.97 -3.23
N TRP A 3 8.37 -3.66 -2.92
CA TRP A 3 7.24 -4.19 -3.68
C TRP A 3 7.08 -3.42 -4.98
N THR A 4 6.59 -4.12 -6.00
CA THR A 4 6.34 -3.52 -7.30
C THR A 4 4.95 -3.91 -7.77
N ILE A 5 4.53 -3.36 -8.92
CA ILE A 5 3.23 -3.69 -9.50
C ILE A 5 3.13 -5.17 -9.84
N GLU A 6 4.26 -5.79 -10.14
CA GLU A 6 4.28 -7.20 -10.49
C GLU A 6 4.56 -8.12 -9.32
N ASN A 7 5.04 -7.55 -8.21
CA ASN A 7 5.40 -8.34 -7.05
C ASN A 7 5.01 -7.59 -5.79
N PHE A 8 3.79 -7.79 -5.35
CA PHE A 8 3.22 -7.07 -4.22
C PHE A 8 2.55 -8.05 -3.27
N PRO A 9 2.25 -7.62 -2.02
CA PRO A 9 1.61 -8.51 -1.07
C PRO A 9 0.25 -8.98 -1.56
N MET A 10 -0.06 -10.22 -1.24
CA MET A 10 -1.32 -10.82 -1.66
C MET A 10 -2.53 -10.03 -1.17
N GLU A 11 -2.40 -9.37 -0.02
CA GLU A 11 -3.48 -8.58 0.54
C GLU A 11 -3.92 -7.44 -0.38
N MET A 12 -3.04 -7.02 -1.27
CA MET A 12 -3.35 -5.93 -2.19
C MET A 12 -3.96 -6.40 -3.50
N GLN A 13 -4.08 -7.70 -3.68
CA GLN A 13 -4.53 -8.26 -4.95
C GLN A 13 -5.98 -7.88 -5.27
N ALA A 14 -6.81 -7.75 -4.26
CA ALA A 14 -8.22 -7.43 -4.45
C ALA A 14 -8.48 -5.94 -4.67
N LEU A 15 -7.47 -5.11 -4.54
CA LEU A 15 -7.65 -3.67 -4.67
C LEU A 15 -7.74 -3.27 -6.14
N PRO A 16 -8.50 -2.20 -6.45
CA PRO A 16 -8.45 -1.63 -7.80
C PRO A 16 -7.02 -1.20 -8.14
N ALA A 17 -6.69 -1.20 -9.41
CA ALA A 17 -5.31 -0.93 -9.82
C ALA A 17 -4.77 0.39 -9.27
N ILE A 18 -5.57 1.45 -9.31
CA ILE A 18 -5.11 2.75 -8.84
C ILE A 18 -4.86 2.75 -7.33
N VAL A 19 -5.71 2.06 -6.57
CA VAL A 19 -5.52 1.95 -5.12
C VAL A 19 -4.33 1.06 -4.82
N ARG A 20 -4.16 -0.02 -5.58
CA ARG A 20 -3.03 -0.92 -5.40
C ARG A 20 -1.70 -0.20 -5.60
N GLU A 21 -1.60 0.60 -6.65
CA GLU A 21 -0.38 1.35 -6.90
C GLU A 21 -0.07 2.30 -5.75
N LYS A 22 -1.09 2.97 -5.25
CA LYS A 22 -0.89 3.87 -4.12
C LYS A 22 -0.49 3.13 -2.86
N ALA A 23 -1.11 1.98 -2.63
CA ALA A 23 -0.77 1.16 -1.46
C ALA A 23 0.68 0.68 -1.53
N ILE A 24 1.12 0.27 -2.71
CA ILE A 24 2.51 -0.17 -2.89
C ILE A 24 3.46 0.98 -2.60
N GLU A 25 3.15 2.15 -3.09
CA GLU A 25 3.99 3.32 -2.85
C GLU A 25 4.10 3.63 -1.35
N ILE A 26 2.95 3.63 -0.67
CA ILE A 26 2.93 3.93 0.76
C ILE A 26 3.69 2.86 1.53
N ALA A 27 3.48 1.59 1.19
CA ALA A 27 4.13 0.50 1.89
C ALA A 27 5.65 0.57 1.75
N ASN A 28 6.13 0.87 0.55
CA ASN A 28 7.58 0.98 0.33
C ASN A 28 8.16 2.13 1.12
N ARG A 29 7.43 3.26 1.20
CA ARG A 29 7.90 4.40 1.98
C ARG A 29 7.96 4.05 3.46
N MET A 30 6.93 3.39 3.98
CA MET A 30 6.90 3.02 5.39
C MET A 30 8.00 2.02 5.71
N LYS A 31 8.25 1.08 4.82
CA LYS A 31 9.28 0.08 5.04
C LYS A 31 10.66 0.72 5.10
N LYS A 32 10.86 1.78 4.34
CA LYS A 32 12.12 2.51 4.34
C LYS A 32 12.29 3.34 5.61
N GLU A 33 11.20 3.92 6.10
CA GLU A 33 11.28 4.87 7.21
C GLU A 33 11.15 4.22 8.58
N LYS A 34 10.46 3.08 8.65
CA LYS A 34 10.16 2.46 9.93
C LYS A 34 10.53 0.99 9.93
N SER A 35 11.03 0.57 11.06
CA SER A 35 11.41 -0.82 11.25
C SER A 35 10.29 -1.57 11.93
N VAL A 36 9.19 -1.77 11.24
CA VAL A 36 8.05 -2.47 11.82
C VAL A 36 7.72 -3.72 11.03
N ASN A 37 6.82 -4.50 11.58
CA ASN A 37 6.36 -5.75 10.99
C ASN A 37 5.79 -5.51 9.61
N GLU A 38 6.15 -6.36 8.65
CA GLU A 38 5.68 -6.21 7.27
C GLU A 38 4.17 -6.25 7.16
N LEU A 39 3.53 -7.14 7.92
CA LEU A 39 2.08 -7.25 7.86
C LEU A 39 1.42 -5.95 8.34
N ALA A 40 1.96 -5.34 9.38
CA ALA A 40 1.44 -4.07 9.86
C ALA A 40 1.60 -2.97 8.81
N ILE A 41 2.74 -2.98 8.11
CA ILE A 41 2.97 -2.01 7.04
C ILE A 41 1.94 -2.19 5.93
N VAL A 42 1.72 -3.42 5.52
CA VAL A 42 0.79 -3.71 4.42
C VAL A 42 -0.63 -3.26 4.79
N GLU A 43 -1.07 -3.60 5.98
CA GLU A 43 -2.42 -3.25 6.41
C GLU A 43 -2.61 -1.74 6.49
N GLU A 44 -1.63 -1.06 7.05
CA GLU A 44 -1.72 0.40 7.17
C GLU A 44 -1.66 1.07 5.80
N ALA A 45 -0.81 0.55 4.91
CA ALA A 45 -0.69 1.11 3.56
C ALA A 45 -2.01 0.97 2.80
N ILE A 46 -2.67 -0.17 2.93
CA ILE A 46 -3.95 -0.38 2.27
C ILE A 46 -4.98 0.60 2.80
N ARG A 47 -5.04 0.77 4.12
CA ARG A 47 -5.98 1.69 4.73
C ARG A 47 -5.75 3.11 4.24
N GLN A 48 -4.51 3.54 4.20
CA GLN A 48 -4.18 4.89 3.75
C GLN A 48 -4.48 5.08 2.28
N ALA A 49 -4.23 4.05 1.47
CA ALA A 49 -4.52 4.14 0.05
C ALA A 49 -6.00 4.25 -0.21
N GLU A 50 -6.81 3.51 0.56
CA GLU A 50 -8.25 3.58 0.41
C GLU A 50 -8.78 4.94 0.82
N GLU A 51 -8.26 5.50 1.90
CA GLU A 51 -8.61 6.84 2.32
C GLU A 51 -8.24 7.87 1.26
N TRP A 52 -7.06 7.74 0.70
CA TRP A 52 -6.60 8.64 -0.34
C TRP A 52 -7.55 8.59 -1.55
N PHE A 53 -7.96 7.38 -1.92
CA PHE A 53 -8.84 7.21 -3.07
C PHE A 53 -10.19 7.86 -2.83
N LEU A 54 -10.75 7.67 -1.65
CA LEU A 54 -12.04 8.27 -1.32
C LEU A 54 -11.96 9.80 -1.29
N ASN A 55 -10.88 10.34 -0.76
CA ASN A 55 -10.73 11.79 -0.66
C ASN A 55 -10.44 12.43 -2.00
N LYS A 56 -9.81 11.70 -2.89
CA LYS A 56 -9.44 12.25 -4.19
C LYS A 56 -10.64 12.59 -5.04
N GLU A 57 -11.77 11.99 -4.76
CA GLU A 57 -12.99 12.23 -5.53
C GLU A 57 -13.79 13.43 -5.09
N LYS A 58 -13.36 14.14 -4.09
CA LYS A 58 -14.07 15.30 -3.59
C LYS A 58 -13.73 16.58 -4.31
#